data_88c0bf202641d7dcab1ecb2b8a849a34
#
_entry.id   88c0bf202641d7dcab1ecb2b8a849a34
#
_cell.length_a   1.000
_cell.length_b   1.000
_cell.length_c   1.000
_cell.angle_alpha   90.00
_cell.angle_beta   90.00
_cell.angle_gamma   90.00
#
_symmetry.space_group_name_H-M   'P 1'
#
loop_
_entity.id
_entity.type
_entity.pdbx_description
1 polymer ?
#
loop_
_entity_poly.entity_id
_entity_poly.type
_entity_poly.pdbx_seq_one_letter_code
_entity_poly.pdbx_strand_id
1 'polypeptide(L)'
;LIIIGYLLWHRFMKDIQSDKNGQDKEYKDAMSGVERALKRMIDFTISLCGIIVLLPVYVLIYIVVLVFSGGEVIYKQERIGYKGKPFTIYKFRTMKRDAEKNGIPRTEEERRGQMTGVGAFLRDHHLDELPQLFNVLLGDMSFVGPRPERQVFIDKIMEVAPRYVHVYKMRPGLTSTATLYNGYTDTMEKMVTRLDMDLEYLTTRSLWGDFVIVLKTALTIISGKKF
;
A
#
# COMPACT_ATOMS: atom_id res chain seq x y z
N LEU A 1 -12.47 19.62 17.75
CA LEU A 1 -11.88 18.52 16.95
C LEU A 1 -10.65 18.98 16.15
N ILE A 2 -10.72 20.12 15.43
CA ILE A 2 -9.60 20.67 14.61
C ILE A 2 -8.40 21.06 15.49
N ILE A 3 -8.62 21.66 16.66
CA ILE A 3 -7.55 22.07 17.59
C ILE A 3 -6.85 20.86 18.21
N ILE A 4 -7.57 19.81 18.53
CA ILE A 4 -6.98 18.55 19.04
C ILE A 4 -6.14 17.86 17.95
N GLY A 5 -6.62 17.85 16.72
CA GLY A 5 -5.87 17.35 15.57
C GLY A 5 -4.58 18.15 15.31
N TYR A 6 -4.63 19.48 15.44
CA TYR A 6 -3.47 20.36 15.30
C TYR A 6 -2.45 20.17 16.42
N LEU A 7 -2.89 20.02 17.67
CA LEU A 7 -2.00 19.78 18.82
C LEU A 7 -1.33 18.41 18.76
N LEU A 8 -2.07 17.36 18.32
CA LEU A 8 -1.51 16.04 18.10
C LEU A 8 -0.51 16.04 16.93
N TRP A 9 -0.81 16.76 15.85
CA TRP A 9 0.11 16.97 14.73
C TRP A 9 1.37 17.72 15.15
N HIS A 10 1.25 18.79 15.93
CA HIS A 10 2.40 19.59 16.39
C HIS A 10 3.29 18.81 17.36
N ARG A 11 2.69 17.98 18.22
CA ARG A 11 3.43 17.06 19.12
C ARG A 11 4.15 15.97 18.30
N PHE A 12 3.47 15.38 17.33
CA PHE A 12 4.03 14.42 16.39
C PHE A 12 5.23 14.99 15.61
N MET A 13 5.11 16.20 15.06
CA MET A 13 6.22 16.87 14.35
C MET A 13 7.39 17.22 15.27
N LYS A 14 7.14 17.51 16.54
CA LYS A 14 8.19 17.77 17.52
C LYS A 14 8.95 16.50 17.92
N ASP A 15 8.25 15.36 18.00
CA ASP A 15 8.85 14.05 18.25
C ASP A 15 9.70 13.57 17.06
N ILE A 16 9.28 13.83 15.81
CA ILE A 16 10.08 13.58 14.60
C ILE A 16 11.36 14.42 14.58
N GLN A 17 11.29 15.67 15.01
CA GLN A 17 12.44 16.58 15.04
C GLN A 17 13.45 16.23 16.13
N SER A 18 13.00 15.60 17.22
CA SER A 18 13.84 15.05 18.28
C SER A 18 14.60 13.79 17.86
N ASP A 19 14.07 13.01 16.89
CA ASP A 19 14.64 11.74 16.43
C ASP A 19 15.81 11.92 15.43
N LYS A 20 16.15 13.16 15.04
CA LYS A 20 17.35 13.48 14.25
C LYS A 20 18.67 13.20 14.97
N ASN A 21 18.62 12.87 16.25
CA ASN A 21 19.79 12.58 17.09
C ASN A 21 20.08 11.10 17.31
N GLY A 22 19.66 10.22 16.35
CA GLY A 22 20.30 8.88 16.17
C GLY A 22 20.29 7.96 17.40
N GLN A 23 19.30 8.01 18.29
CA GLN A 23 19.13 6.97 19.29
C GLN A 23 18.25 5.87 18.72
N ASP A 24 18.75 4.62 18.76
CA ASP A 24 18.06 3.40 18.34
C ASP A 24 16.72 3.22 19.09
N LYS A 25 15.67 3.83 18.57
CA LYS A 25 14.31 3.57 19.05
C LYS A 25 13.97 2.13 18.69
N GLU A 26 13.84 1.27 19.68
CA GLU A 26 13.44 -0.12 19.44
C GLU A 26 11.99 -0.18 18.94
N TYR A 27 11.81 -0.34 17.63
CA TYR A 27 10.49 -0.52 17.01
C TYR A 27 10.01 -1.95 17.24
N LYS A 28 9.36 -2.18 18.41
CA LYS A 28 8.78 -3.46 18.78
C LYS A 28 7.37 -3.60 18.17
N ASP A 29 7.09 -4.77 17.63
CA ASP A 29 5.77 -5.11 17.12
C ASP A 29 4.75 -5.16 18.26
N ALA A 30 3.67 -4.36 18.17
CA ALA A 30 2.62 -4.33 19.17
C ALA A 30 1.79 -5.62 19.21
N MET A 31 1.63 -6.30 18.05
CA MET A 31 0.89 -7.56 18.01
C MET A 31 1.69 -8.74 18.56
N SER A 32 1.06 -9.51 19.44
CA SER A 32 1.54 -10.81 19.89
C SER A 32 1.58 -11.84 18.73
N GLY A 33 2.24 -12.98 18.98
CA GLY A 33 2.25 -14.10 18.03
C GLY A 33 0.84 -14.60 17.67
N VAL A 34 -0.04 -14.66 18.67
CA VAL A 34 -1.44 -15.10 18.51
C VAL A 34 -2.22 -14.10 17.66
N GLU A 35 -2.12 -12.80 17.94
CA GLU A 35 -2.80 -11.76 17.15
C GLU A 35 -2.33 -11.74 15.69
N ARG A 36 -1.04 -11.94 15.43
CA ARG A 36 -0.52 -12.08 14.07
C ARG A 36 -1.08 -13.31 13.34
N ALA A 37 -1.25 -14.43 14.06
CA ALA A 37 -1.88 -15.63 13.49
C ALA A 37 -3.37 -15.40 13.20
N LEU A 38 -4.10 -14.78 14.12
CA LEU A 38 -5.50 -14.40 13.92
C LEU A 38 -5.66 -13.42 12.75
N LYS A 39 -4.83 -12.38 12.69
CA LYS A 39 -4.79 -11.46 11.56
C LYS A 39 -4.60 -12.22 10.24
N ARG A 40 -3.68 -13.18 10.18
CA ARG A 40 -3.44 -13.97 8.98
C ARG A 40 -4.65 -14.82 8.60
N MET A 41 -5.34 -15.42 9.56
CA MET A 41 -6.58 -16.17 9.31
C MET A 41 -7.68 -15.26 8.76
N ILE A 42 -7.85 -14.08 9.34
CA ILE A 42 -8.80 -13.06 8.87
C ILE A 42 -8.45 -12.63 7.45
N ASP A 43 -7.20 -12.27 7.17
CA ASP A 43 -6.71 -11.90 5.84
C ASP A 43 -7.02 -12.99 4.82
N PHE A 44 -6.71 -14.26 5.15
CA PHE A 44 -6.97 -15.41 4.28
C PHE A 44 -8.47 -15.57 3.99
N THR A 45 -9.29 -15.57 5.03
CA THR A 45 -10.74 -15.80 4.90
C THR A 45 -11.41 -14.68 4.10
N ILE A 46 -11.11 -13.42 4.43
CA ILE A 46 -11.72 -12.27 3.74
C ILE A 46 -11.25 -12.22 2.28
N SER A 47 -9.96 -12.49 1.99
CA SER A 47 -9.48 -12.48 0.61
C SER A 47 -10.09 -13.62 -0.21
N LEU A 48 -10.25 -14.82 0.36
CA LEU A 48 -10.90 -15.95 -0.31
C LEU A 48 -12.36 -15.64 -0.63
N CYS A 49 -13.12 -15.20 0.36
CA CYS A 49 -14.51 -14.79 0.17
C CYS A 49 -14.63 -13.64 -0.84
N GLY A 50 -13.75 -12.63 -0.74
CA GLY A 50 -13.72 -11.51 -1.66
C GLY A 50 -13.46 -11.93 -3.11
N ILE A 51 -12.50 -12.83 -3.36
CA ILE A 51 -12.24 -13.37 -4.68
C ILE A 51 -13.46 -14.10 -5.24
N ILE A 52 -14.10 -14.97 -4.45
CA ILE A 52 -15.29 -15.73 -4.87
C ILE A 52 -16.45 -14.79 -5.21
N VAL A 53 -16.76 -13.84 -4.32
CA VAL A 53 -17.88 -12.89 -4.52
C VAL A 53 -17.62 -11.96 -5.70
N LEU A 54 -16.39 -11.50 -5.88
CA LEU A 54 -16.01 -10.58 -6.95
C LEU A 54 -15.63 -11.30 -8.26
N LEU A 55 -15.74 -12.62 -8.35
CA LEU A 55 -15.41 -13.38 -9.56
C LEU A 55 -16.09 -12.84 -10.84
N PRO A 56 -17.39 -12.51 -10.84
CA PRO A 56 -18.02 -11.90 -12.02
C PRO A 56 -17.39 -10.56 -12.41
N VAL A 57 -17.00 -9.74 -11.42
CA VAL A 57 -16.35 -8.45 -11.64
C VAL A 57 -14.93 -8.65 -12.21
N TYR A 58 -14.19 -9.65 -11.71
CA TYR A 58 -12.88 -10.02 -12.28
C TYR A 58 -13.00 -10.40 -13.75
N VAL A 59 -13.97 -11.24 -14.11
CA VAL A 59 -14.20 -11.68 -15.49
C VAL A 59 -14.55 -10.49 -16.37
N LEU A 60 -15.45 -9.62 -15.92
CA LEU A 60 -15.84 -8.41 -16.65
C LEU A 60 -14.63 -7.51 -16.91
N ILE A 61 -13.88 -7.15 -15.85
CA ILE A 61 -12.68 -6.30 -15.97
C ILE A 61 -11.65 -6.98 -16.88
N TYR A 62 -11.45 -8.29 -16.75
CA TYR A 62 -10.52 -9.05 -17.59
C TYR A 62 -10.84 -8.89 -19.06
N ILE A 63 -12.11 -9.08 -19.45
CA ILE A 63 -12.56 -8.95 -20.84
C ILE A 63 -12.36 -7.51 -21.34
N VAL A 64 -12.78 -6.53 -20.54
CA VAL A 64 -12.65 -5.10 -20.90
C VAL A 64 -11.19 -4.72 -21.08
N VAL A 65 -10.31 -5.09 -20.15
CA VAL A 65 -8.88 -4.79 -20.28
C VAL A 65 -8.25 -5.52 -21.45
N LEU A 66 -8.62 -6.78 -21.72
CA LEU A 66 -8.14 -7.55 -22.87
C LEU A 66 -8.41 -6.82 -24.20
N VAL A 67 -9.61 -6.28 -24.34
CA VAL A 67 -10.02 -5.57 -25.59
C VAL A 67 -9.26 -4.24 -25.74
N PHE A 68 -9.09 -3.48 -24.65
CA PHE A 68 -8.58 -2.12 -24.73
C PHE A 68 -7.06 -1.98 -24.47
N SER A 69 -6.37 -2.98 -23.90
CA SER A 69 -4.94 -2.92 -23.58
C SER A 69 -4.02 -3.58 -24.62
N GLY A 70 -4.59 -4.29 -25.59
CA GLY A 70 -3.81 -4.94 -26.67
C GLY A 70 -3.10 -6.23 -26.26
N GLY A 71 -3.63 -6.97 -25.25
CA GLY A 71 -3.24 -8.35 -24.98
C GLY A 71 -2.97 -8.73 -23.53
N GLU A 72 -1.99 -8.15 -22.87
CA GLU A 72 -1.70 -8.52 -21.49
C GLU A 72 -2.64 -7.82 -20.49
N VAL A 73 -3.42 -8.60 -19.76
CA VAL A 73 -4.44 -8.09 -18.83
C VAL A 73 -3.88 -7.85 -17.44
N ILE A 74 -2.96 -8.70 -16.97
CA ILE A 74 -2.38 -8.63 -15.64
C ILE A 74 -0.99 -8.02 -15.73
N TYR A 75 -0.83 -6.88 -15.06
CA TYR A 75 0.46 -6.26 -14.81
C TYR A 75 1.11 -6.90 -13.60
N LYS A 76 2.41 -7.21 -13.72
CA LYS A 76 3.24 -7.83 -12.69
C LYS A 76 4.43 -6.94 -12.40
N GLN A 77 4.71 -6.69 -11.12
CA GLN A 77 5.88 -5.93 -10.72
C GLN A 77 6.48 -6.50 -9.44
N GLU A 78 7.80 -6.59 -9.40
CA GLU A 78 8.50 -6.99 -8.19
C GLU A 78 8.48 -5.87 -7.14
N ARG A 79 8.22 -6.26 -5.91
CA ARG A 79 8.21 -5.42 -4.72
C ARG A 79 8.89 -6.14 -3.58
N ILE A 80 9.33 -5.38 -2.58
CA ILE A 80 9.93 -5.95 -1.36
C ILE A 80 8.86 -6.02 -0.27
N GLY A 81 8.77 -7.18 0.35
CA GLY A 81 7.74 -7.49 1.34
C GLY A 81 8.29 -7.95 2.69
N TYR A 82 7.53 -8.81 3.33
CA TYR A 82 7.83 -9.34 4.66
C TYR A 82 9.22 -9.98 4.73
N LYS A 83 9.98 -9.63 5.78
CA LYS A 83 11.38 -10.08 5.99
C LYS A 83 12.34 -9.65 4.86
N GLY A 84 12.03 -8.57 4.14
CA GLY A 84 12.87 -8.10 3.03
C GLY A 84 12.86 -9.01 1.80
N LYS A 85 11.91 -9.94 1.70
CA LYS A 85 11.83 -10.87 0.57
C LYS A 85 11.11 -10.23 -0.62
N PRO A 86 11.62 -10.39 -1.84
CA PRO A 86 10.92 -9.96 -3.03
C PRO A 86 9.67 -10.82 -3.26
N PHE A 87 8.60 -10.18 -3.76
CA PHE A 87 7.39 -10.84 -4.23
C PHE A 87 6.83 -10.10 -5.43
N THR A 88 5.94 -10.75 -6.18
CA THR A 88 5.28 -10.16 -7.34
C THR A 88 3.91 -9.63 -6.97
N ILE A 89 3.71 -8.31 -7.10
CA ILE A 89 2.39 -7.69 -6.96
C ILE A 89 1.60 -7.83 -8.26
N TYR A 90 0.30 -8.11 -8.17
CA TYR A 90 -0.60 -8.27 -9.30
C TYR A 90 -1.58 -7.08 -9.39
N LYS A 91 -1.76 -6.54 -10.62
CA LYS A 91 -2.74 -5.49 -10.90
C LYS A 91 -3.38 -5.74 -12.27
N PHE A 92 -4.57 -5.21 -12.50
CA PHE A 92 -5.04 -5.06 -13.87
C PHE A 92 -4.22 -4.00 -14.59
N ARG A 93 -3.93 -4.25 -15.88
CA ARG A 93 -3.17 -3.29 -16.68
C ARG A 93 -4.01 -2.04 -16.98
N THR A 94 -3.49 -0.90 -16.60
CA THR A 94 -4.13 0.41 -16.82
C THR A 94 -3.42 1.27 -17.86
N MET A 95 -2.18 0.90 -18.22
CA MET A 95 -1.32 1.65 -19.12
C MET A 95 -1.16 0.94 -20.46
N LYS A 96 -0.83 1.70 -21.50
CA LYS A 96 -0.49 1.17 -22.83
C LYS A 96 0.75 0.26 -22.73
N ARG A 97 0.88 -0.69 -23.68
CA ARG A 97 1.93 -1.73 -23.66
C ARG A 97 3.36 -1.17 -23.61
N ASP A 98 3.58 0.00 -24.20
CA ASP A 98 4.90 0.62 -24.31
C ASP A 98 5.23 1.61 -23.18
N ALA A 99 4.34 1.74 -22.20
CA ALA A 99 4.43 2.75 -21.16
C ALA A 99 5.66 2.62 -20.24
N GLU A 100 6.19 1.42 -20.02
CA GLU A 100 7.30 1.15 -19.08
C GLU A 100 8.50 0.43 -19.72
N LYS A 101 8.72 0.55 -21.03
CA LYS A 101 9.83 -0.14 -21.72
C LYS A 101 11.22 0.07 -21.07
N ASN A 102 11.40 1.15 -20.33
CA ASN A 102 12.72 1.49 -19.74
C ASN A 102 12.81 1.28 -18.23
N GLY A 103 11.78 0.76 -17.56
CA GLY A 103 11.80 0.52 -16.10
C GLY A 103 11.98 1.76 -15.23
N ILE A 104 12.05 2.96 -15.82
CA ILE A 104 12.27 4.23 -15.11
C ILE A 104 10.97 4.66 -14.43
N PRO A 105 11.02 4.99 -13.13
CA PRO A 105 9.87 5.55 -12.44
C PRO A 105 9.46 6.89 -13.08
N ARG A 106 8.18 7.00 -13.45
CA ARG A 106 7.62 8.20 -14.08
C ARG A 106 6.82 9.01 -13.08
N THR A 107 6.71 10.31 -13.32
CA THR A 107 5.80 11.19 -12.58
C THR A 107 4.35 10.78 -12.79
N GLU A 108 3.44 11.23 -11.92
CA GLU A 108 2.01 10.89 -12.05
C GLU A 108 1.40 11.47 -13.35
N GLU A 109 1.84 12.66 -13.77
CA GLU A 109 1.39 13.29 -15.01
C GLU A 109 1.81 12.49 -16.24
N GLU A 110 3.07 12.04 -16.31
CA GLU A 110 3.56 11.19 -17.38
C GLU A 110 2.82 9.85 -17.43
N ARG A 111 2.49 9.29 -16.27
CA ARG A 111 1.68 8.07 -16.18
C ARG A 111 0.27 8.27 -16.70
N ARG A 112 -0.40 9.38 -16.36
CA ARG A 112 -1.75 9.69 -16.83
C ARG A 112 -1.82 9.80 -18.36
N GLY A 113 -0.85 10.43 -19.00
CA GLY A 113 -0.75 10.54 -20.45
C GLY A 113 -0.61 9.19 -21.18
N GLN A 114 -0.22 8.14 -20.47
CA GLN A 114 -0.02 6.80 -21.03
C GLN A 114 -1.11 5.79 -20.64
N MET A 115 -2.10 6.20 -19.87
CA MET A 115 -3.23 5.35 -19.52
C MET A 115 -4.17 5.14 -20.72
N THR A 116 -4.80 3.97 -20.75
CA THR A 116 -5.99 3.79 -21.56
C THR A 116 -7.19 4.46 -20.87
N GLY A 117 -8.25 4.84 -21.61
CA GLY A 117 -9.44 5.42 -20.99
C GLY A 117 -10.07 4.50 -19.93
N VAL A 118 -10.11 3.19 -20.21
CA VAL A 118 -10.52 2.15 -19.25
C VAL A 118 -9.55 2.08 -18.08
N GLY A 119 -8.25 2.15 -18.33
CA GLY A 119 -7.21 2.12 -17.30
C GLY A 119 -7.33 3.29 -16.33
N ALA A 120 -7.63 4.49 -16.82
CA ALA A 120 -7.86 5.65 -15.97
C ALA A 120 -9.08 5.44 -15.05
N PHE A 121 -10.19 4.93 -15.58
CA PHE A 121 -11.37 4.59 -14.79
C PHE A 121 -11.07 3.55 -13.71
N LEU A 122 -10.40 2.44 -14.06
CA LEU A 122 -10.04 1.39 -13.10
C LEU A 122 -9.17 1.93 -11.97
N ARG A 123 -8.21 2.80 -12.29
CA ARG A 123 -7.29 3.39 -11.32
C ARG A 123 -7.98 4.41 -10.41
N ASP A 124 -8.82 5.26 -10.97
CA ASP A 124 -9.57 6.25 -10.19
C ASP A 124 -10.53 5.60 -9.18
N HIS A 125 -10.95 4.34 -9.43
CA HIS A 125 -11.81 3.56 -8.55
C HIS A 125 -11.07 2.43 -7.81
N HIS A 126 -9.73 2.37 -7.87
CA HIS A 126 -8.89 1.32 -7.28
C HIS A 126 -9.24 -0.11 -7.71
N LEU A 127 -9.99 -0.28 -8.80
CA LEU A 127 -10.37 -1.59 -9.34
C LEU A 127 -9.19 -2.32 -9.98
N ASP A 128 -8.16 -1.59 -10.39
CA ASP A 128 -6.91 -2.15 -10.91
C ASP A 128 -6.15 -2.94 -9.83
N GLU A 129 -6.38 -2.67 -8.57
CA GLU A 129 -5.71 -3.33 -7.45
C GLU A 129 -6.42 -4.60 -6.95
N LEU A 130 -7.62 -4.92 -7.47
CA LEU A 130 -8.34 -6.14 -7.08
C LEU A 130 -7.48 -7.42 -7.16
N PRO A 131 -6.63 -7.64 -8.18
CA PRO A 131 -5.78 -8.84 -8.24
C PRO A 131 -4.82 -8.99 -7.05
N GLN A 132 -4.55 -7.94 -6.27
CA GLN A 132 -3.75 -8.05 -5.05
C GLN A 132 -4.44 -8.88 -3.96
N LEU A 133 -5.75 -9.15 -4.04
CA LEU A 133 -6.41 -10.11 -3.15
C LEU A 133 -5.77 -11.50 -3.26
N PHE A 134 -5.23 -11.88 -4.42
CA PHE A 134 -4.43 -13.11 -4.56
C PHE A 134 -3.12 -13.03 -3.79
N ASN A 135 -2.45 -11.85 -3.75
CA ASN A 135 -1.26 -11.67 -2.90
C ASN A 135 -1.59 -11.80 -1.40
N VAL A 136 -2.75 -11.29 -0.98
CA VAL A 136 -3.23 -11.46 0.39
C VAL A 136 -3.53 -12.94 0.67
N LEU A 137 -4.24 -13.62 -0.22
CA LEU A 137 -4.58 -15.04 -0.09
C LEU A 137 -3.33 -15.92 0.02
N LEU A 138 -2.31 -15.67 -0.82
CA LEU A 138 -1.04 -16.41 -0.83
C LEU A 138 -0.15 -16.07 0.38
N GLY A 139 -0.36 -14.91 1.03
CA GLY A 139 0.38 -14.50 2.22
C GLY A 139 1.56 -13.57 1.97
N ASP A 140 1.71 -13.09 0.75
CA ASP A 140 2.68 -12.05 0.40
C ASP A 140 2.28 -10.71 1.00
N MET A 141 0.96 -10.45 1.06
CA MET A 141 0.35 -9.23 1.55
C MET A 141 -0.67 -9.48 2.67
N SER A 142 -1.15 -8.41 3.27
CA SER A 142 -2.24 -8.30 4.23
C SER A 142 -3.24 -7.23 3.78
N PHE A 143 -4.44 -7.16 4.35
CA PHE A 143 -5.33 -6.03 4.10
C PHE A 143 -4.73 -4.72 4.63
N VAL A 144 -4.18 -4.75 5.84
CA VAL A 144 -3.56 -3.57 6.48
C VAL A 144 -2.09 -3.80 6.72
N GLY A 145 -1.26 -2.88 6.25
CA GLY A 145 0.19 -2.89 6.39
C GLY A 145 0.86 -1.80 5.55
N PRO A 146 2.17 -1.63 5.66
CA PRO A 146 2.91 -0.66 4.88
C PRO A 146 2.78 -0.93 3.37
N ARG A 147 2.75 0.13 2.57
CA ARG A 147 2.72 -0.02 1.10
C ARG A 147 4.01 -0.67 0.61
N PRO A 148 3.93 -1.73 -0.23
CA PRO A 148 5.14 -2.37 -0.76
C PRO A 148 5.86 -1.45 -1.74
N GLU A 149 7.16 -1.23 -1.53
CA GLU A 149 7.97 -0.38 -2.38
C GLU A 149 8.90 -1.20 -3.30
N ARG A 150 9.39 -0.57 -4.39
CA ARG A 150 10.43 -1.12 -5.25
C ARG A 150 11.79 -0.95 -4.59
N GLN A 151 12.71 -1.90 -4.83
CA GLN A 151 14.06 -1.85 -4.25
C GLN A 151 14.74 -0.50 -4.50
N VAL A 152 14.64 0.05 -5.71
CA VAL A 152 15.25 1.36 -6.07
C VAL A 152 14.80 2.52 -5.17
N PHE A 153 13.54 2.51 -4.68
CA PHE A 153 13.06 3.53 -3.75
C PHE A 153 13.51 3.22 -2.33
N ILE A 154 13.51 1.96 -1.94
CA ILE A 154 13.98 1.50 -0.63
C ILE A 154 15.43 1.90 -0.41
N ASP A 155 16.30 1.70 -1.40
CA ASP A 155 17.72 2.05 -1.33
C ASP A 155 17.87 3.55 -1.02
N LYS A 156 17.14 4.41 -1.75
CA LYS A 156 17.13 5.86 -1.52
C LYS A 156 16.59 6.26 -0.15
N ILE A 157 15.54 5.58 0.32
CA ILE A 157 14.97 5.85 1.65
C ILE A 157 15.97 5.42 2.73
N MET A 158 16.63 4.28 2.56
CA MET A 158 17.60 3.77 3.54
C MET A 158 18.85 4.64 3.67
N GLU A 159 19.25 5.39 2.62
CA GLU A 159 20.33 6.37 2.69
C GLU A 159 20.04 7.48 3.71
N VAL A 160 18.78 7.92 3.84
CA VAL A 160 18.38 9.02 4.72
C VAL A 160 17.67 8.56 5.98
N ALA A 161 17.08 7.35 5.96
CA ALA A 161 16.29 6.79 7.04
C ALA A 161 16.52 5.27 7.19
N PRO A 162 17.68 4.83 7.73
CA PRO A 162 18.03 3.41 7.89
C PRO A 162 17.00 2.60 8.70
N ARG A 163 16.19 3.28 9.53
CA ARG A 163 15.07 2.66 10.29
C ARG A 163 14.01 1.99 9.40
N TYR A 164 14.05 2.18 8.07
CA TYR A 164 13.19 1.48 7.12
C TYR A 164 13.23 -0.04 7.28
N VAL A 165 14.36 -0.60 7.73
CA VAL A 165 14.53 -2.05 7.98
C VAL A 165 13.44 -2.61 8.89
N HIS A 166 12.86 -1.81 9.78
CA HIS A 166 11.81 -2.25 10.69
C HIS A 166 10.44 -2.46 9.99
N VAL A 167 10.23 -1.88 8.82
CA VAL A 167 9.04 -2.12 7.98
C VAL A 167 8.93 -3.60 7.60
N TYR A 168 10.07 -4.27 7.42
CA TYR A 168 10.13 -5.68 7.08
C TYR A 168 9.59 -6.63 8.17
N LYS A 169 9.31 -6.13 9.37
CA LYS A 169 8.63 -6.88 10.44
C LYS A 169 7.14 -7.11 10.14
N MET A 170 6.58 -6.41 9.13
CA MET A 170 5.18 -6.49 8.72
C MET A 170 5.04 -7.03 7.30
N ARG A 171 3.88 -7.67 7.01
CA ARG A 171 3.48 -7.88 5.62
C ARG A 171 3.00 -6.56 5.02
N PRO A 172 3.34 -6.28 3.76
CA PRO A 172 2.78 -5.11 3.07
C PRO A 172 1.25 -5.20 2.99
N GLY A 173 0.59 -4.05 2.97
CA GLY A 173 -0.87 -3.94 2.97
C GLY A 173 -1.46 -3.45 1.66
N LEU A 174 -2.74 -3.76 1.46
CA LEU A 174 -3.59 -3.12 0.45
C LEU A 174 -3.87 -1.67 0.85
N THR A 175 -4.04 -1.43 2.15
CA THR A 175 -4.22 -0.12 2.74
C THR A 175 -3.37 0.06 3.99
N SER A 176 -3.19 1.30 4.41
CA SER A 176 -2.47 1.67 5.63
C SER A 176 -2.97 3.01 6.16
N THR A 177 -2.59 3.34 7.39
CA THR A 177 -2.78 4.68 7.94
C THR A 177 -2.12 5.74 7.05
N ALA A 178 -0.91 5.45 6.56
CA ALA A 178 -0.19 6.34 5.66
C ALA A 178 -0.92 6.54 4.31
N THR A 179 -1.53 5.50 3.76
CA THR A 179 -2.35 5.63 2.54
C THR A 179 -3.54 6.57 2.75
N LEU A 180 -4.18 6.52 3.92
CA LEU A 180 -5.35 7.35 4.23
C LEU A 180 -5.03 8.83 4.45
N TYR A 181 -3.83 9.15 4.96
CA TYR A 181 -3.54 10.49 5.48
C TYR A 181 -2.34 11.19 4.83
N ASN A 182 -1.44 10.49 4.16
CA ASN A 182 -0.24 11.08 3.55
C ASN A 182 -0.37 11.31 2.03
N GLY A 183 -1.39 10.77 1.39
CA GLY A 183 -1.62 10.92 -0.04
C GLY A 183 -0.48 10.36 -0.91
N TYR A 184 -0.29 10.96 -2.08
CA TYR A 184 0.77 10.60 -3.02
C TYR A 184 2.17 10.94 -2.47
N THR A 185 3.08 9.98 -2.48
CA THR A 185 4.46 10.12 -2.00
C THR A 185 5.43 10.25 -3.18
N ASP A 186 5.50 11.45 -3.72
CA ASP A 186 6.31 11.85 -4.87
C ASP A 186 7.65 12.49 -4.47
N THR A 187 7.80 12.89 -3.22
CA THR A 187 9.03 13.49 -2.68
C THR A 187 9.65 12.62 -1.60
N MET A 188 10.96 12.76 -1.37
CA MET A 188 11.67 12.04 -0.30
C MET A 188 11.10 12.38 1.08
N GLU A 189 10.73 13.61 1.33
CA GLU A 189 10.11 14.04 2.58
C GLU A 189 8.80 13.29 2.85
N LYS A 190 7.92 13.18 1.85
CA LYS A 190 6.68 12.41 1.97
C LYS A 190 6.93 10.91 2.13
N MET A 191 7.99 10.37 1.51
CA MET A 191 8.39 8.96 1.69
C MET A 191 8.85 8.69 3.12
N VAL A 192 9.62 9.61 3.72
CA VAL A 192 10.05 9.52 5.11
C VAL A 192 8.86 9.70 6.06
N THR A 193 7.96 10.65 5.79
CA THR A 193 6.73 10.81 6.58
C THR A 193 5.88 9.54 6.54
N ARG A 194 5.74 8.91 5.36
CA ARG A 194 5.05 7.61 5.25
C ARG A 194 5.73 6.54 6.11
N LEU A 195 7.06 6.46 6.03
CA LEU A 195 7.84 5.53 6.83
C LEU A 195 7.55 5.70 8.33
N ASP A 196 7.53 6.93 8.81
CA ASP A 196 7.28 7.20 10.23
C ASP A 196 5.86 6.79 10.64
N MET A 197 4.85 7.01 9.79
CA MET A 197 3.48 6.52 10.03
C MET A 197 3.41 4.98 10.00
N ASP A 198 4.14 4.32 9.12
CA ASP A 198 4.20 2.86 9.06
C ASP A 198 4.91 2.27 10.29
N LEU A 199 5.93 2.94 10.81
CA LEU A 199 6.62 2.54 12.04
C LEU A 199 5.76 2.81 13.29
N GLU A 200 4.99 3.89 13.31
CA GLU A 200 3.98 4.13 14.34
C GLU A 200 2.93 3.01 14.33
N TYR A 201 2.42 2.66 13.14
CA TYR A 201 1.50 1.53 13.00
C TYR A 201 2.12 0.25 13.55
N LEU A 202 3.38 -0.09 13.26
CA LEU A 202 4.05 -1.26 13.81
C LEU A 202 3.98 -1.32 15.34
N THR A 203 4.19 -0.18 16.00
CA THR A 203 4.26 -0.08 17.47
C THR A 203 2.89 0.06 18.15
N THR A 204 1.82 0.27 17.39
CA THR A 204 0.46 0.51 17.92
C THR A 204 -0.61 -0.41 17.33
N ARG A 205 -0.27 -1.21 16.33
CA ARG A 205 -1.24 -2.02 15.57
C ARG A 205 -1.99 -3.01 16.45
N SER A 206 -3.26 -3.20 16.11
CA SER A 206 -4.15 -4.17 16.74
C SER A 206 -5.20 -4.64 15.73
N LEU A 207 -5.86 -5.76 15.98
CA LEU A 207 -6.94 -6.27 15.12
C LEU A 207 -8.09 -5.26 14.99
N TRP A 208 -8.40 -4.55 16.07
CA TRP A 208 -9.43 -3.50 16.04
C TRP A 208 -8.98 -2.29 15.22
N GLY A 209 -7.72 -1.86 15.37
CA GLY A 209 -7.11 -0.81 14.55
C GLY A 209 -7.16 -1.15 13.06
N ASP A 210 -6.84 -2.39 12.69
CA ASP A 210 -6.91 -2.87 11.31
C ASP A 210 -8.35 -2.80 10.77
N PHE A 211 -9.34 -3.25 11.55
CA PHE A 211 -10.73 -3.13 11.16
C PHE A 211 -11.14 -1.68 10.89
N VAL A 212 -10.75 -0.75 11.76
CA VAL A 212 -11.05 0.69 11.59
C VAL A 212 -10.39 1.26 10.34
N ILE A 213 -9.13 0.87 10.03
CA ILE A 213 -8.42 1.31 8.83
C ILE A 213 -9.14 0.81 7.58
N VAL A 214 -9.51 -0.48 7.53
CA VAL A 214 -10.26 -1.06 6.40
C VAL A 214 -11.59 -0.35 6.19
N LEU A 215 -12.36 -0.13 7.27
CA LEU A 215 -13.63 0.58 7.19
C LEU A 215 -13.47 2.01 6.66
N LYS A 216 -12.49 2.76 7.17
CA LYS A 216 -12.19 4.12 6.69
C LYS A 216 -11.79 4.11 5.21
N THR A 217 -10.95 3.16 4.78
CA THR A 217 -10.56 3.01 3.38
C THR A 217 -11.78 2.77 2.49
N ALA A 218 -12.66 1.83 2.88
CA ALA A 218 -13.87 1.53 2.12
C ALA A 218 -14.78 2.77 2.00
N LEU A 219 -15.00 3.50 3.10
CA LEU A 219 -15.79 4.73 3.10
C LEU A 219 -15.16 5.83 2.23
N THR A 220 -13.84 5.94 2.22
CA THR A 220 -13.12 6.92 1.39
C THR A 220 -13.26 6.58 -0.10
N ILE A 221 -13.14 5.31 -0.48
CA ILE A 221 -13.34 4.85 -1.87
C ILE A 221 -14.79 5.12 -2.31
N ILE A 222 -15.77 4.76 -1.49
CA ILE A 222 -17.21 4.97 -1.80
C ILE A 222 -17.53 6.47 -1.92
N SER A 223 -16.90 7.32 -1.11
CA SER A 223 -17.11 8.78 -1.18
C SER A 223 -16.44 9.45 -2.38
N GLY A 224 -15.70 8.71 -3.20
CA GLY A 224 -14.98 9.23 -4.37
C GLY A 224 -13.80 10.15 -4.02
N LYS A 225 -13.37 10.19 -2.76
CA LYS A 225 -12.17 10.92 -2.37
C LYS A 225 -10.93 10.18 -2.87
N LYS A 226 -9.99 10.92 -3.45
CA LYS A 226 -8.67 10.38 -3.85
C LYS A 226 -7.73 10.40 -2.64
N PHE A 227 -6.93 9.36 -2.51
CA PHE A 227 -5.85 9.28 -1.52
C PHE A 227 -4.63 10.07 -1.98
#